data_bd48c3fcdc4628473ee5f464c9d5cacc
#
_entry.id   bd48c3fcdc4628473ee5f464c9d5cacc
#
_cell.length_a   1.000
_cell.length_b   1.000
_cell.length_c   1.000
_cell.angle_alpha   90.00
_cell.angle_beta   90.00
_cell.angle_gamma   90.00
#
_symmetry.space_group_name_H-M   'P 1'
#
loop_
_entity.id
_entity.type
_entity.pdbx_description
1 polymer ?
#
loop_
_entity_poly.entity_id
_entity_poly.type
_entity_poly.pdbx_seq_one_letter_code
_entity_poly.pdbx_strand_id
1 'polypeptide(L)'
;MGGDLMSCLRDLQYVQPRFESFVTPRRRYVCLLRAIAHVLALKAGDERIDKAIRVRSEEALARVGDCKDVFVAGLAGDYGEVCLQFLRYFDVRDHDPAKTCREMDEFQAALRQLFLNGYVMCSERLGGC
;
A
#
# COMPACT_ATOMS: atom_id res chain seq x y z
N MET A 1 -1.41 11.20 22.76
CA MET A 1 -1.22 10.06 21.82
C MET A 1 -0.61 10.57 20.53
N GLY A 2 0.64 10.92 20.55
CA GLY A 2 1.44 11.22 19.38
C GLY A 2 2.15 9.94 18.93
N GLY A 3 1.39 8.96 18.45
CA GLY A 3 1.96 7.82 17.78
C GLY A 3 2.73 8.32 16.57
N ASP A 4 3.95 8.01 16.54
CA ASP A 4 5.05 8.51 15.74
C ASP A 4 4.69 8.53 14.23
N LEU A 5 4.03 9.61 13.79
CA LEU A 5 3.73 9.90 12.39
C LEU A 5 5.01 9.85 11.55
N MET A 6 6.17 10.18 12.17
CA MET A 6 7.47 10.12 11.53
C MET A 6 7.95 8.69 11.32
N SER A 7 7.60 7.75 12.20
CA SER A 7 7.90 6.34 12.00
C SER A 7 7.07 5.77 10.83
N CYS A 8 5.78 6.09 10.77
CA CYS A 8 4.92 5.71 9.65
C CYS A 8 5.39 6.29 8.31
N LEU A 9 5.94 7.52 8.30
CA LEU A 9 6.46 8.14 7.08
C LEU A 9 7.79 7.53 6.62
N ARG A 10 8.65 7.08 7.55
CA ARG A 10 9.87 6.34 7.20
C ARG A 10 9.58 5.05 6.46
N ASP A 11 8.49 4.39 6.83
CA ASP A 11 8.08 3.13 6.22
C ASP A 11 7.43 3.29 4.84
N LEU A 12 7.22 4.54 4.38
CA LEU A 12 6.84 4.84 3.00
C LEU A 12 8.05 4.93 2.06
N GLN A 13 9.28 4.86 2.58
CA GLN A 13 10.48 4.91 1.75
C GLN A 13 10.59 3.63 0.91
N TYR A 14 10.68 3.83 -0.39
CA TYR A 14 10.97 2.76 -1.34
C TYR A 14 12.46 2.44 -1.30
N VAL A 15 12.81 1.27 -0.79
CA VAL A 15 14.18 0.73 -0.83
C VAL A 15 14.21 -0.38 -1.88
N GLN A 16 14.79 -0.10 -3.06
CA GLN A 16 15.15 -1.17 -3.98
C GLN A 16 16.22 -2.03 -3.29
N PRO A 17 16.08 -3.34 -3.17
CA PRO A 17 15.71 -4.35 -4.15
C PRO A 17 14.80 -5.48 -3.63
N ARG A 18 14.03 -5.27 -2.59
CA ARG A 18 13.19 -6.34 -2.02
C ARG A 18 11.74 -6.12 -2.42
N PHE A 19 11.08 -7.17 -2.91
CA PHE A 19 9.66 -7.14 -3.24
C PHE A 19 8.80 -6.65 -2.06
N GLU A 20 9.15 -7.04 -0.85
CA GLU A 20 8.51 -6.60 0.38
C GLU A 20 8.55 -5.08 0.60
N SER A 21 9.67 -4.44 0.22
CA SER A 21 9.84 -2.98 0.29
C SER A 21 8.91 -2.21 -0.66
N PHE A 22 8.38 -2.88 -1.66
CA PHE A 22 7.45 -2.31 -2.61
C PHE A 22 5.99 -2.38 -2.13
N VAL A 23 5.62 -3.45 -1.45
CA VAL A 23 4.24 -3.73 -1.03
C VAL A 23 3.85 -2.92 0.19
N THR A 24 4.67 -2.95 1.24
CA THR A 24 4.37 -2.30 2.52
C THR A 24 4.12 -0.80 2.40
N PRO A 25 4.96 0.00 1.69
CA PRO A 25 4.72 1.42 1.53
C PRO A 25 3.41 1.73 0.80
N ARG A 26 3.03 0.94 -0.19
CA ARG A 26 1.77 1.15 -0.94
C ARG A 26 0.54 0.86 -0.11
N ARG A 27 0.54 -0.21 0.65
CA ARG A 27 -0.56 -0.51 1.57
C ARG A 27 -0.71 0.59 2.63
N ARG A 28 0.40 1.02 3.23
CA ARG A 28 0.39 2.12 4.20
C ARG A 28 -0.07 3.44 3.59
N TYR A 29 0.35 3.74 2.37
CA TYR A 29 -0.14 4.92 1.65
C TYR A 29 -1.65 4.92 1.56
N VAL A 30 -2.26 3.80 1.14
CA VAL A 30 -3.73 3.70 1.03
C VAL A 30 -4.41 3.82 2.40
N CYS A 31 -3.89 3.15 3.43
CA CYS A 31 -4.43 3.24 4.79
C CYS A 31 -4.33 4.66 5.37
N LEU A 32 -3.26 5.38 5.07
CA LEU A 32 -3.00 6.72 5.57
C LEU A 32 -3.51 7.83 4.66
N LEU A 33 -4.16 7.49 3.55
CA LEU A 33 -4.56 8.43 2.49
C LEU A 33 -5.28 9.67 3.04
N ARG A 34 -6.23 9.45 3.95
CA ARG A 34 -6.99 10.54 4.58
C ARG A 34 -6.10 11.46 5.42
N ALA A 35 -5.19 10.88 6.19
CA ALA A 35 -4.26 11.67 7.00
C ALA A 35 -3.26 12.43 6.13
N ILE A 36 -2.75 11.80 5.07
CA ILE A 36 -1.85 12.42 4.09
C ILE A 36 -2.55 13.59 3.41
N ALA A 37 -3.77 13.41 2.93
CA ALA A 37 -4.55 14.46 2.30
C ALA A 37 -4.78 15.65 3.25
N HIS A 38 -5.09 15.38 4.51
CA HIS A 38 -5.27 16.42 5.52
C HIS A 38 -3.98 17.23 5.76
N VAL A 39 -2.85 16.56 5.92
CA VAL A 39 -1.54 17.24 6.13
C VAL A 39 -1.15 18.04 4.87
N LEU A 40 -1.38 17.53 3.68
CA LEU A 40 -1.10 18.25 2.44
C LEU A 40 -1.96 19.50 2.30
N ALA A 41 -3.26 19.39 2.63
CA ALA A 41 -4.17 20.54 2.61
C ALA A 41 -3.75 21.63 3.59
N LEU A 42 -3.34 21.26 4.82
CA LEU A 42 -2.83 22.22 5.79
C LEU A 42 -1.56 22.93 5.29
N LYS A 43 -0.62 22.18 4.68
CA LYS A 43 0.62 22.74 4.13
C LYS A 43 0.36 23.65 2.93
N ALA A 44 -0.58 23.28 2.08
CA ALA A 44 -0.95 24.08 0.93
C ALA A 44 -1.58 25.43 1.32
N GLY A 45 -2.37 25.44 2.41
CA GLY A 45 -3.06 26.64 2.92
C GLY A 45 -2.23 27.53 3.86
N ASP A 46 -1.07 27.07 4.33
CA ASP A 46 -0.27 27.84 5.30
C ASP A 46 0.68 28.83 4.61
N GLU A 47 0.36 30.11 4.69
CA GLU A 47 1.18 31.19 4.10
C GLU A 47 2.58 31.34 4.74
N ARG A 48 2.82 30.77 5.91
CA ARG A 48 4.12 30.79 6.59
C ARG A 48 5.13 29.83 5.98
N ILE A 49 4.66 28.86 5.19
CA ILE A 49 5.49 27.87 4.53
C ILE A 49 6.00 28.42 3.20
N ASP A 50 7.22 28.03 2.84
CA ASP A 50 7.83 28.37 1.56
C ASP A 50 6.88 28.07 0.39
N LYS A 51 6.81 29.02 -0.56
CA LYS A 51 5.97 28.93 -1.75
C LYS A 51 6.21 27.64 -2.55
N ALA A 52 7.47 27.20 -2.67
CA ALA A 52 7.80 25.97 -3.40
C ALA A 52 7.21 24.72 -2.71
N ILE A 53 7.21 24.70 -1.37
CA ILE A 53 6.61 23.60 -0.60
C ILE A 53 5.09 23.62 -0.72
N ARG A 54 4.47 24.81 -0.71
CA ARG A 54 3.00 24.93 -0.91
C ARG A 54 2.57 24.40 -2.26
N VAL A 55 3.23 24.81 -3.34
CA VAL A 55 2.91 24.35 -4.71
C VAL A 55 3.06 22.83 -4.81
N ARG A 56 4.15 22.25 -4.29
CA ARG A 56 4.32 20.80 -4.28
C ARG A 56 3.25 20.08 -3.47
N SER A 57 2.78 20.71 -2.37
CA SER A 57 1.71 20.15 -1.56
C SER A 57 0.36 20.18 -2.27
N GLU A 58 0.07 21.23 -3.03
CA GLU A 58 -1.12 21.33 -3.88
C GLU A 58 -1.12 20.28 -5.00
N GLU A 59 0.01 20.11 -5.69
CA GLU A 59 0.18 19.08 -6.73
C GLU A 59 0.02 17.67 -6.16
N ALA A 60 0.62 17.41 -4.99
CA ALA A 60 0.49 16.12 -4.30
C ALA A 60 -0.95 15.89 -3.83
N LEU A 61 -1.63 16.91 -3.33
CA LEU A 61 -3.04 16.83 -2.91
C LEU A 61 -3.96 16.49 -4.08
N ALA A 62 -3.72 17.08 -5.26
CA ALA A 62 -4.47 16.76 -6.47
C ALA A 62 -4.34 15.27 -6.86
N ARG A 63 -3.13 14.70 -6.76
CA ARG A 63 -2.91 13.26 -7.02
C ARG A 63 -3.55 12.36 -5.97
N VAL A 64 -3.47 12.73 -4.70
CA VAL A 64 -4.13 11.98 -3.61
C VAL A 64 -5.66 11.97 -3.78
N GLY A 65 -6.22 13.00 -4.40
CA GLY A 65 -7.66 13.08 -4.72
C GLY A 65 -8.05 12.36 -6.02
N ASP A 66 -7.10 11.89 -6.83
CA ASP A 66 -7.41 11.17 -8.07
C ASP A 66 -7.79 9.71 -7.77
N CYS A 67 -9.07 9.39 -8.03
CA CYS A 67 -9.58 8.04 -7.81
C CYS A 67 -8.83 6.95 -8.58
N LYS A 68 -8.27 7.27 -9.75
CA LYS A 68 -7.48 6.32 -10.54
C LYS A 68 -6.16 6.00 -9.86
N ASP A 69 -5.44 7.02 -9.38
CA ASP A 69 -4.17 6.84 -8.68
C ASP A 69 -4.36 6.05 -7.38
N VAL A 70 -5.41 6.35 -6.63
CA VAL A 70 -5.77 5.63 -5.39
C VAL A 70 -6.13 4.17 -5.69
N PHE A 71 -6.92 3.94 -6.73
CA PHE A 71 -7.30 2.58 -7.13
C PHE A 71 -6.09 1.76 -7.56
N VAL A 72 -5.22 2.32 -8.40
CA VAL A 72 -3.98 1.65 -8.85
C VAL A 72 -3.06 1.36 -7.67
N ALA A 73 -2.91 2.29 -6.74
CA ALA A 73 -2.11 2.08 -5.53
C ALA A 73 -2.69 0.96 -4.65
N GLY A 74 -4.00 0.92 -4.47
CA GLY A 74 -4.71 -0.13 -3.74
C GLY A 74 -4.57 -1.50 -4.38
N LEU A 75 -4.81 -1.58 -5.70
CA LEU A 75 -4.65 -2.82 -6.46
C LEU A 75 -3.21 -3.34 -6.41
N ALA A 76 -2.23 -2.45 -6.56
CA ALA A 76 -0.82 -2.82 -6.48
C ALA A 76 -0.41 -3.29 -5.07
N GLY A 77 -0.99 -2.69 -4.02
CA GLY A 77 -0.80 -3.12 -2.64
C GLY A 77 -1.38 -4.51 -2.39
N ASP A 78 -2.63 -4.74 -2.80
CA ASP A 78 -3.32 -6.02 -2.62
C ASP A 78 -2.67 -7.13 -3.44
N TYR A 79 -2.32 -6.87 -4.70
CA TYR A 79 -1.56 -7.81 -5.53
C TYR A 79 -0.22 -8.17 -4.89
N GLY A 80 0.50 -7.17 -4.42
CA GLY A 80 1.77 -7.38 -3.74
C GLY A 80 1.63 -8.25 -2.49
N GLU A 81 0.58 -8.08 -1.70
CA GLU A 81 0.32 -8.90 -0.52
C GLU A 81 0.03 -10.36 -0.89
N VAL A 82 -0.79 -10.59 -1.90
CA VAL A 82 -1.07 -11.94 -2.41
C VAL A 82 0.23 -12.62 -2.86
N CYS A 83 1.08 -11.91 -3.59
CA CYS A 83 2.39 -12.43 -4.02
C CYS A 83 3.32 -12.70 -2.83
N LEU A 84 3.35 -11.82 -1.82
CA LEU A 84 4.18 -12.02 -0.63
C LEU A 84 3.76 -13.25 0.17
N GLN A 85 2.46 -13.48 0.35
CA GLN A 85 1.97 -14.66 1.04
C GLN A 85 2.41 -15.94 0.32
N PHE A 86 2.33 -15.95 -1.01
CA PHE A 86 2.77 -17.07 -1.82
C PHE A 86 4.29 -17.27 -1.75
N LEU A 87 5.08 -16.20 -1.87
CA LEU A 87 6.54 -16.28 -1.78
C LEU A 87 7.02 -16.76 -0.40
N ARG A 88 6.39 -16.28 0.68
CA ARG A 88 6.73 -16.69 2.04
C ARG A 88 6.54 -18.19 2.28
N TYR A 89 5.60 -18.82 1.59
CA TYR A 89 5.45 -20.26 1.66
C TYR A 89 6.70 -20.98 1.17
N PHE A 90 7.35 -20.49 0.10
CA PHE A 90 8.56 -21.11 -0.45
C PHE A 90 9.85 -20.71 0.29
N ASP A 91 9.85 -19.60 1.02
CA ASP A 91 11.03 -19.14 1.78
C ASP A 91 11.26 -19.95 3.04
N VAL A 92 10.33 -20.79 3.47
CA VAL A 92 10.47 -21.66 4.62
C VAL A 92 11.30 -22.89 4.23
N ARG A 93 12.40 -23.17 4.96
CA ARG A 93 13.32 -24.27 4.66
C ARG A 93 12.65 -25.65 4.58
N ASP A 94 11.63 -25.86 5.39
CA ASP A 94 10.93 -27.15 5.56
C ASP A 94 9.49 -27.06 5.03
N HIS A 95 9.26 -26.40 3.87
CA HIS A 95 7.93 -26.41 3.28
C HIS A 95 7.53 -27.82 2.85
N ASP A 96 6.28 -28.17 3.07
CA ASP A 96 5.73 -29.47 2.69
C ASP A 96 5.35 -29.47 1.20
N PRO A 97 6.06 -30.26 0.34
CA PRO A 97 5.73 -30.31 -1.09
C PRO A 97 4.30 -30.76 -1.39
N ALA A 98 3.69 -31.54 -0.49
CA ALA A 98 2.31 -32.01 -0.66
C ALA A 98 1.28 -30.86 -0.59
N LYS A 99 1.64 -29.75 0.06
CA LYS A 99 0.80 -28.56 0.17
C LYS A 99 0.96 -27.60 -1.01
N THR A 100 1.97 -27.79 -1.86
CA THR A 100 2.30 -26.89 -2.96
C THR A 100 1.12 -26.69 -3.93
N CYS A 101 0.42 -27.76 -4.28
CA CYS A 101 -0.75 -27.66 -5.17
C CYS A 101 -1.84 -26.79 -4.53
N ARG A 102 -2.12 -26.97 -3.27
CA ARG A 102 -3.11 -26.17 -2.54
C ARG A 102 -2.73 -24.69 -2.48
N GLU A 103 -1.47 -24.40 -2.16
CA GLU A 103 -0.97 -23.00 -2.13
C GLU A 103 -1.04 -22.34 -3.50
N MET A 104 -0.78 -23.10 -4.58
CA MET A 104 -0.97 -22.62 -5.96
C MET A 104 -2.43 -22.32 -6.26
N ASP A 105 -3.35 -23.19 -5.86
CA ASP A 105 -4.79 -23.01 -6.07
C ASP A 105 -5.30 -21.79 -5.28
N GLU A 106 -4.87 -21.62 -4.03
CA GLU A 106 -5.21 -20.48 -3.20
C GLU A 106 -4.66 -19.17 -3.79
N PHE A 107 -3.43 -19.18 -4.30
CA PHE A 107 -2.83 -18.03 -4.98
C PHE A 107 -3.61 -17.66 -6.25
N GLN A 108 -3.95 -18.63 -7.08
CA GLN A 108 -4.76 -18.40 -8.29
C GLN A 108 -6.16 -17.87 -7.95
N ALA A 109 -6.80 -18.42 -6.92
CA ALA A 109 -8.10 -17.95 -6.45
C ALA A 109 -8.05 -16.50 -5.96
N ALA A 110 -7.00 -16.13 -5.20
CA ALA A 110 -6.79 -14.77 -4.74
C ALA A 110 -6.56 -13.79 -5.90
N LEU A 111 -5.78 -14.17 -6.93
CA LEU A 111 -5.60 -13.35 -8.13
C LEU A 111 -6.92 -13.15 -8.91
N ARG A 112 -7.72 -14.21 -9.02
CA ARG A 112 -9.05 -14.09 -9.65
C ARG A 112 -9.96 -13.15 -8.90
N GLN A 113 -9.95 -13.17 -7.57
CA GLN A 113 -10.73 -12.23 -6.77
C GLN A 113 -10.32 -10.78 -7.04
N LEU A 114 -9.00 -10.49 -7.14
CA LEU A 114 -8.51 -9.16 -7.42
C LEU A 114 -8.86 -8.67 -8.83
N PHE A 115 -8.54 -9.47 -9.84
CA PHE A 115 -8.54 -9.02 -11.23
C PHE A 115 -9.85 -9.31 -11.98
N LEU A 116 -10.58 -10.36 -11.60
CA LEU A 116 -11.84 -10.69 -12.25
C LEU A 116 -13.05 -10.20 -11.46
N ASN A 117 -13.02 -10.30 -10.13
CA ASN A 117 -14.16 -9.92 -9.29
C ASN A 117 -14.01 -8.50 -8.70
N GLY A 118 -12.85 -7.85 -8.88
CA GLY A 118 -12.62 -6.48 -8.46
C GLY A 118 -12.59 -6.24 -6.94
N TYR A 119 -12.28 -7.25 -6.13
CA TYR A 119 -12.14 -7.12 -4.68
C TYR A 119 -10.84 -6.43 -4.30
N VAL A 120 -10.77 -5.13 -4.54
CA VAL A 120 -9.62 -4.28 -4.22
C VAL A 120 -9.90 -3.50 -2.94
N MET A 121 -8.92 -3.39 -2.06
CA MET A 121 -9.01 -2.67 -0.77
C MET A 121 -10.15 -3.17 0.14
N CYS A 122 -10.46 -4.46 0.09
CA CYS A 122 -11.43 -5.05 1.02
C CYS A 122 -10.94 -5.00 2.45
N SER A 123 -11.83 -4.63 3.38
CA SER A 123 -11.51 -4.49 4.81
C SER A 123 -10.93 -5.78 5.43
N GLU A 124 -11.33 -6.94 4.95
CA GLU A 124 -10.80 -8.24 5.36
C GLU A 124 -9.31 -8.42 5.01
N ARG A 125 -8.85 -7.77 3.93
CA ARG A 125 -7.44 -7.82 3.52
C ARG A 125 -6.60 -6.69 4.10
N LEU A 126 -7.21 -5.57 4.39
CA LEU A 126 -6.56 -4.44 5.04
C LEU A 126 -6.29 -4.70 6.54
N GLY A 127 -6.66 -5.88 7.03
CA GLY A 127 -6.56 -6.41 8.37
C GLY A 127 -5.81 -5.55 9.35
N GLY A 128 -6.54 -4.73 10.11
CA GLY A 128 -5.98 -4.05 11.27
C GLY A 128 -5.05 -2.87 10.98
N CYS A 129 -5.37 -2.03 9.97
CA CYS A 129 -4.85 -0.66 9.94
C CYS A 129 -5.50 0.22 10.99
#